data_09203cf228a17a50f620b13954a8f6c3
#
_entry.id   09203cf228a17a50f620b13954a8f6c3
#
_cell.length_a   1.000
_cell.length_b   1.000
_cell.length_c   1.000
_cell.angle_alpha   90.00
_cell.angle_beta   90.00
_cell.angle_gamma   90.00
#
_symmetry.space_group_name_H-M   'P 1'
#
loop_
_entity.id
_entity.type
_entity.pdbx_description
1 polymer ?
#
loop_
_entity_poly.entity_id
_entity_poly.type
_entity_poly.pdbx_seq_one_letter_code
_entity_poly.pdbx_strand_id
1 'polypeptide(L)'
;MKHTLSTLFFLLISISTIYGQEQVKYQVAQYPNGKEELTKIVAKELHVSKKLFNAMIKENIQKATATVGLIVNSKGKVAAFEILQSSHPLMDETSFPKLEKALKDIKFIPGSINGEAATTTIIVEDVMVA
;
A
#
# COMPACT_ATOMS: atom_id res chain seq x y z
N MET A 1 -30.13 -3.67 7.28
CA MET A 1 -29.86 -3.55 7.00
C MET A 1 -29.38 -3.15 6.65
N LYS A 2 -28.98 -3.20 6.61
CA LYS A 2 -28.45 -3.05 6.28
C LYS A 2 -27.66 -2.72 6.27
N HIS A 3 -27.08 -2.93 6.51
CA HIS A 3 -26.27 -2.85 6.60
C HIS A 3 -25.54 -2.80 6.97
N THR A 4 -25.23 -2.78 7.36
CA THR A 4 -24.66 -2.94 7.79
C THR A 4 -24.11 -3.43 7.99
N LEU A 5 -23.65 -3.47 8.44
CA LEU A 5 -23.15 -4.11 8.52
C LEU A 5 -22.34 -4.05 8.34
N SER A 6 -21.78 -3.98 8.34
CA SER A 6 -21.16 -4.01 8.29
C SER A 6 -20.65 -4.12 8.62
N THR A 7 -20.21 -4.20 8.98
CA THR A 7 -19.91 -4.45 9.35
C THR A 7 -19.82 -5.07 9.67
N LEU A 8 -19.49 -5.04 10.28
CA LEU A 8 -19.55 -5.70 10.34
C LEU A 8 -19.25 -6.25 10.01
N PHE A 9 -18.77 -6.56 10.05
CA PHE A 9 -18.68 -7.08 9.50
C PHE A 9 -18.02 -7.49 9.24
N PHE A 10 -17.37 -7.82 9.73
CA PHE A 10 -17.09 -8.32 9.31
C PHE A 10 -17.14 -9.14 9.61
N LEU A 11 -17.29 -9.44 10.07
CA LEU A 11 -17.70 -10.16 9.97
C LEU A 11 -18.30 -10.83 9.80
N LEU A 12 -18.58 -11.03 10.27
CA LEU A 12 -19.45 -11.71 9.92
C LEU A 12 -19.59 -12.30 9.23
N ILE A 13 -19.32 -12.70 9.17
CA ILE A 13 -19.81 -13.31 8.44
C ILE A 13 -19.93 -14.44 8.30
N SER A 14 -20.19 -15.19 8.62
CA SER A 14 -20.43 -16.12 8.32
C SER A 14 -21.25 -16.85 8.01
N ILE A 15 -21.79 -17.19 7.91
CA ILE A 15 -22.62 -17.80 7.55
C ILE A 15 -23.39 -18.16 7.06
N SER A 16 -23.67 -18.28 7.01
CA SER A 16 -24.49 -18.51 6.46
C SER A 16 -25.21 -18.86 5.96
N THR A 17 -25.46 -18.83 6.21
CA THR A 17 -26.31 -19.16 5.67
C THR A 17 -26.50 -19.27 4.63
N ILE A 18 -26.10 -19.36 4.63
CA ILE A 18 -26.25 -19.55 3.61
C ILE A 18 -26.96 -19.22 2.55
N TYR A 19 -27.72 -19.43 2.28
CA TYR A 19 -28.41 -18.88 1.29
C TYR A 19 -28.81 -17.56 1.52
N GLY A 20 -28.82 -16.70 0.56
CA GLY A 20 -29.17 -15.35 0.65
C GLY A 20 -28.09 -14.47 1.23
N GLN A 21 -27.00 -15.04 1.57
CA GLN A 21 -25.86 -14.28 2.01
C GLN A 21 -25.14 -13.69 0.82
N GLU A 22 -25.04 -12.38 0.78
CA GLU A 22 -24.31 -11.72 -0.28
C GLU A 22 -22.83 -11.75 0.00
N GLN A 23 -22.06 -12.02 -1.03
CA GLN A 23 -20.61 -11.94 -0.92
C GLN A 23 -20.20 -10.49 -1.00
N VAL A 24 -19.28 -10.09 -0.12
CA VAL A 24 -18.69 -8.77 -0.18
C VAL A 24 -17.72 -8.73 -1.36
N LYS A 25 -17.97 -7.80 -2.26
CA LYS A 25 -17.07 -7.59 -3.40
C LYS A 25 -16.10 -6.49 -3.06
N TYR A 26 -14.86 -6.87 -2.88
CA TYR A 26 -13.81 -5.96 -2.50
C TYR A 26 -12.83 -5.81 -3.65
N GLN A 27 -12.59 -4.59 -4.09
CA GLN A 27 -11.61 -4.30 -5.11
C GLN A 27 -10.63 -3.27 -4.59
N VAL A 28 -9.35 -3.60 -4.69
CA VAL A 28 -8.28 -2.70 -4.26
C VAL A 28 -8.12 -1.59 -5.29
N ALA A 29 -7.73 -0.40 -4.85
CA ALA A 29 -7.41 0.69 -5.74
C ALA A 29 -6.33 0.27 -6.73
N GLN A 30 -6.31 0.94 -7.90
CA GLN A 30 -5.37 0.60 -8.96
C GLN A 30 -4.67 1.84 -9.48
N TYR A 31 -3.39 1.69 -9.77
CA TYR A 31 -2.66 2.73 -10.48
C TYR A 31 -2.97 2.59 -11.98
N PRO A 32 -3.42 3.66 -12.66
CA PRO A 32 -3.85 3.56 -14.06
C PRO A 32 -2.81 3.00 -15.00
N ASN A 33 -1.53 3.28 -14.74
CA ASN A 33 -0.44 2.82 -15.60
C ASN A 33 0.12 1.45 -15.19
N GLY A 34 -0.54 0.78 -14.25
CA GLY A 34 -0.21 -0.57 -13.86
C GLY A 34 0.72 -0.68 -12.66
N LYS A 35 0.72 -1.87 -12.08
CA LYS A 35 1.47 -2.12 -10.85
C LYS A 35 2.98 -2.00 -11.04
N GLU A 36 3.50 -2.38 -12.21
CA GLU A 36 4.92 -2.27 -12.47
C GLU A 36 5.39 -0.83 -12.47
N GLU A 37 4.62 0.07 -13.07
CA GLU A 37 4.96 1.49 -13.09
C GLU A 37 4.88 2.08 -11.69
N LEU A 38 3.90 1.66 -10.91
CA LEU A 38 3.78 2.09 -9.52
C LEU A 38 5.02 1.64 -8.72
N THR A 39 5.45 0.40 -8.92
CA THR A 39 6.64 -0.11 -8.24
C THR A 39 7.88 0.72 -8.60
N LYS A 40 8.01 1.13 -9.86
CA LYS A 40 9.13 1.96 -10.29
C LYS A 40 9.10 3.33 -9.62
N ILE A 41 7.92 3.94 -9.48
CA ILE A 41 7.78 5.23 -8.82
C ILE A 41 8.22 5.12 -7.36
N VAL A 42 7.73 4.09 -6.67
CA VAL A 42 8.09 3.88 -5.26
C VAL A 42 9.59 3.63 -5.13
N ALA A 43 10.15 2.79 -6.00
CA ALA A 43 11.58 2.49 -5.97
C ALA A 43 12.45 3.73 -6.18
N LYS A 44 12.00 4.61 -7.07
CA LYS A 44 12.75 5.83 -7.37
C LYS A 44 12.80 6.78 -6.18
N GLU A 45 11.71 6.87 -5.43
CA GLU A 45 11.64 7.78 -4.29
C GLU A 45 12.23 7.20 -3.01
N LEU A 46 12.24 5.88 -2.90
CA LEU A 46 12.92 5.20 -1.80
C LEU A 46 14.38 5.00 -2.20
N HIS A 47 15.23 5.94 -1.87
CA HIS A 47 16.64 5.81 -2.24
C HIS A 47 17.52 5.50 -1.03
N VAL A 48 18.68 4.94 -1.29
CA VAL A 48 19.63 4.59 -0.26
C VAL A 48 20.46 5.83 0.09
N SER A 49 20.29 6.33 1.32
CA SER A 49 21.11 7.45 1.80
C SER A 49 22.52 6.95 2.10
N LYS A 50 23.45 7.90 2.24
CA LYS A 50 24.81 7.55 2.60
C LYS A 50 24.86 6.84 3.95
N LYS A 51 24.07 7.28 4.89
CA LYS A 51 24.00 6.66 6.22
C LYS A 51 23.50 5.23 6.14
N LEU A 52 22.44 5.01 5.36
CA LEU A 52 21.90 3.68 5.15
C LEU A 52 22.91 2.79 4.42
N PHE A 53 23.54 3.31 3.39
CA PHE A 53 24.54 2.57 2.62
C PHE A 53 25.68 2.08 3.51
N ASN A 54 26.21 2.96 4.35
CA ASN A 54 27.29 2.60 5.27
C ASN A 54 26.85 1.54 6.27
N ALA A 55 25.63 1.66 6.79
CA ALA A 55 25.11 0.68 7.72
C ALA A 55 24.93 -0.68 7.05
N MET A 56 24.49 -0.70 5.81
CA MET A 56 24.30 -1.94 5.07
C MET A 56 25.63 -2.65 4.82
N ILE A 57 26.67 -1.89 4.46
CA ILE A 57 28.01 -2.46 4.28
C ILE A 57 28.48 -3.09 5.58
N LYS A 58 28.32 -2.37 6.68
CA LYS A 58 28.76 -2.82 7.99
C LYS A 58 28.06 -4.09 8.42
N GLU A 59 26.78 -4.23 8.08
CA GLU A 59 25.97 -5.39 8.44
C GLU A 59 25.91 -6.45 7.34
N ASN A 60 26.69 -6.26 6.28
CA ASN A 60 26.76 -7.20 5.16
C ASN A 60 25.40 -7.43 4.47
N ILE A 61 24.63 -6.36 4.34
CA ILE A 61 23.36 -6.39 3.63
C ILE A 61 23.62 -5.93 2.19
N GLN A 62 23.34 -6.79 1.23
CA GLN A 62 23.71 -6.54 -0.15
C GLN A 62 22.63 -5.85 -0.98
N LYS A 63 21.36 -5.97 -0.57
CA LYS A 63 20.24 -5.40 -1.31
C LYS A 63 19.37 -4.59 -0.39
N ALA A 64 18.97 -3.41 -0.86
CA ALA A 64 18.01 -2.58 -0.16
C ALA A 64 16.64 -2.87 -0.76
N THR A 65 15.75 -3.44 0.04
CA THR A 65 14.39 -3.77 -0.39
C THR A 65 13.38 -3.29 0.64
N ALA A 66 12.17 -3.06 0.18
CA ALA A 66 11.08 -2.64 1.05
C ALA A 66 9.74 -3.12 0.49
N THR A 67 8.80 -3.34 1.39
CA THR A 67 7.40 -3.57 1.06
C THR A 67 6.61 -2.40 1.64
N VAL A 68 5.85 -1.72 0.80
CA VAL A 68 5.16 -0.49 1.16
C VAL A 68 3.66 -0.67 1.04
N GLY A 69 2.93 -0.26 2.06
CA GLY A 69 1.47 -0.22 2.01
C GLY A 69 1.01 1.21 1.70
N LEU A 70 0.21 1.36 0.64
CA LEU A 70 -0.35 2.65 0.25
C LEU A 70 -1.83 2.66 0.54
N ILE A 71 -2.27 3.56 1.40
CA ILE A 71 -3.68 3.70 1.73
C ILE A 71 -4.28 4.72 0.78
N VAL A 72 -5.13 4.24 -0.13
CA VAL A 72 -5.77 5.08 -1.15
C VAL A 72 -7.21 5.32 -0.75
N ASN A 73 -7.59 6.59 -0.63
CA ASN A 73 -8.95 6.94 -0.19
C ASN A 73 -9.96 6.82 -1.33
N SER A 74 -11.22 7.06 -1.01
CA SER A 74 -12.31 6.93 -1.97
C SER A 74 -12.25 7.92 -3.12
N LYS A 75 -11.39 8.94 -3.03
CA LYS A 75 -11.17 9.90 -4.11
C LYS A 75 -9.98 9.56 -4.99
N GLY A 76 -9.33 8.43 -4.73
CA GLY A 76 -8.17 7.99 -5.51
C GLY A 76 -6.86 8.65 -5.11
N LYS A 77 -6.80 9.23 -3.93
CA LYS A 77 -5.58 9.86 -3.43
C LYS A 77 -4.96 9.05 -2.31
N VAL A 78 -3.63 9.07 -2.25
CA VAL A 78 -2.92 8.40 -1.16
C VAL A 78 -3.08 9.23 0.10
N ALA A 79 -3.80 8.68 1.06
CA ALA A 79 -4.03 9.34 2.35
C ALA A 79 -2.88 9.10 3.31
N ALA A 80 -2.23 7.94 3.20
CA ALA A 80 -1.11 7.59 4.05
C ALA A 80 -0.35 6.43 3.42
N PHE A 81 0.86 6.19 3.90
CA PHE A 81 1.61 5.02 3.52
C PHE A 81 2.45 4.57 4.70
N GLU A 82 2.90 3.32 4.65
CA GLU A 82 3.81 2.82 5.66
C GLU A 82 4.74 1.78 5.07
N ILE A 83 5.93 1.68 5.64
CA ILE A 83 6.87 0.64 5.26
C ILE A 83 6.53 -0.58 6.10
N LEU A 84 6.00 -1.60 5.44
CA LEU A 84 5.58 -2.83 6.13
C LEU A 84 6.76 -3.72 6.44
N GLN A 85 7.78 -3.67 5.59
CA GLN A 85 8.97 -4.47 5.75
C GLN A 85 10.11 -3.78 5.01
N SER A 86 11.30 -3.79 5.59
CA SER A 86 12.48 -3.23 4.92
C SER A 86 13.71 -4.04 5.30
N SER A 87 14.73 -3.97 4.46
CA SER A 87 16.00 -4.65 4.71
C SER A 87 16.81 -3.98 5.82
N HIS A 88 16.47 -2.73 6.17
CA HIS A 88 17.15 -2.02 7.25
C HIS A 88 16.25 -0.94 7.84
N PRO A 89 16.23 -0.76 9.18
CA PRO A 89 15.39 0.25 9.82
C PRO A 89 15.65 1.69 9.39
N LEU A 90 16.88 2.01 9.00
CA LEU A 90 17.23 3.38 8.60
C LEU A 90 16.50 3.83 7.34
N MET A 91 15.94 2.90 6.57
CA MET A 91 15.18 3.26 5.39
C MET A 91 13.98 4.13 5.75
N ASP A 92 13.34 3.83 6.87
CA ASP A 92 12.17 4.56 7.34
C ASP A 92 12.49 6.04 7.59
N GLU A 93 13.68 6.33 8.12
CA GLU A 93 14.06 7.69 8.47
C GLU A 93 14.37 8.56 7.26
N THR A 94 14.96 7.96 6.23
CA THR A 94 15.56 8.74 5.16
C THR A 94 14.68 8.90 3.92
N SER A 95 13.70 8.02 3.74
CA SER A 95 12.94 7.95 2.49
C SER A 95 11.55 8.57 2.56
N PHE A 96 10.99 8.72 3.74
CA PHE A 96 9.60 9.15 3.90
C PHE A 96 9.27 10.50 3.26
N PRO A 97 10.03 11.57 3.48
CA PRO A 97 9.63 12.88 2.94
C PRO A 97 9.52 12.90 1.42
N LYS A 98 10.44 12.24 0.73
CA LYS A 98 10.42 12.22 -0.73
C LYS A 98 9.29 11.36 -1.26
N LEU A 99 9.07 10.20 -0.64
CA LEU A 99 8.00 9.31 -1.06
C LEU A 99 6.64 9.98 -0.83
N GLU A 100 6.45 10.62 0.31
CA GLU A 100 5.22 11.32 0.62
C GLU A 100 4.91 12.37 -0.43
N LYS A 101 5.91 13.17 -0.79
CA LYS A 101 5.74 14.24 -1.78
C LYS A 101 5.37 13.66 -3.15
N ALA A 102 6.04 12.60 -3.57
CA ALA A 102 5.76 11.97 -4.85
C ALA A 102 4.35 11.39 -4.91
N LEU A 103 3.91 10.75 -3.83
CA LEU A 103 2.61 10.10 -3.79
C LEU A 103 1.45 11.07 -3.77
N LYS A 104 1.66 12.29 -3.30
CA LYS A 104 0.59 13.30 -3.26
C LYS A 104 0.08 13.68 -4.64
N ASP A 105 0.93 13.61 -5.65
CA ASP A 105 0.59 14.03 -7.00
C ASP A 105 0.05 12.90 -7.86
N ILE A 106 -0.02 11.70 -7.33
CA ILE A 106 -0.47 10.53 -8.08
C ILE A 106 -1.96 10.34 -7.89
N LYS A 107 -2.67 10.12 -8.99
CA LYS A 107 -4.08 9.78 -8.96
C LYS A 107 -4.28 8.30 -9.23
N PHE A 108 -5.06 7.68 -8.39
CA PHE A 108 -5.40 6.27 -8.49
C PHE A 108 -6.87 6.11 -8.88
N ILE A 109 -7.19 4.96 -9.43
CA ILE A 109 -8.57 4.53 -9.55
C ILE A 109 -8.93 4.02 -8.16
N PRO A 110 -9.93 4.63 -7.47
CA PRO A 110 -10.21 4.21 -6.10
C PRO A 110 -10.69 2.77 -6.05
N GLY A 111 -10.39 2.11 -4.95
CA GLY A 111 -10.94 0.80 -4.69
C GLY A 111 -12.41 0.90 -4.37
N SER A 112 -13.05 -0.23 -4.23
CA SER A 112 -14.48 -0.26 -3.94
C SER A 112 -14.86 -1.42 -3.03
N ILE A 113 -15.97 -1.22 -2.34
CA ILE A 113 -16.61 -2.28 -1.55
C ILE A 113 -18.04 -2.32 -2.05
N ASN A 114 -18.43 -3.45 -2.61
CA ASN A 114 -19.76 -3.63 -3.19
C ASN A 114 -20.14 -2.55 -4.20
N GLY A 115 -19.16 -2.15 -5.00
CA GLY A 115 -19.38 -1.18 -6.08
C GLY A 115 -19.27 0.27 -5.66
N GLU A 116 -19.12 0.56 -4.38
CA GLU A 116 -18.99 1.93 -3.90
C GLU A 116 -17.54 2.25 -3.58
N ALA A 117 -17.09 3.42 -4.03
CA ALA A 117 -15.72 3.84 -3.81
C ALA A 117 -15.39 3.83 -2.32
N ALA A 118 -14.24 3.27 -1.97
CA ALA A 118 -13.86 3.08 -0.58
C ALA A 118 -12.35 3.24 -0.42
N THR A 119 -11.93 3.44 0.82
CA THR A 119 -10.51 3.46 1.16
C THR A 119 -9.98 2.03 1.16
N THR A 120 -8.93 1.78 0.40
CA THR A 120 -8.30 0.46 0.32
C THR A 120 -6.79 0.60 0.42
N THR A 121 -6.11 -0.52 0.64
CA THR A 121 -4.65 -0.53 0.77
C THR A 121 -4.04 -1.32 -0.39
N ILE A 122 -3.09 -0.69 -1.08
CA ILE A 122 -2.30 -1.36 -2.10
C ILE A 122 -0.97 -1.79 -1.46
N ILE A 123 -0.61 -3.05 -1.63
CA ILE A 123 0.68 -3.54 -1.14
C ILE A 123 1.65 -3.59 -2.33
N VAL A 124 2.73 -2.83 -2.23
CA VAL A 124 3.80 -2.83 -3.22
C VAL A 124 4.95 -3.63 -2.64
N GLU A 125 5.09 -4.86 -3.10
CA GLU A 125 6.02 -5.82 -2.52
C GLU A 125 7.40 -5.78 -3.14
N ASP A 126 8.40 -6.08 -2.32
CA ASP A 126 9.79 -6.32 -2.75
C ASP A 126 10.35 -5.23 -3.66
N VAL A 127 10.09 -3.98 -3.29
CA VAL A 127 10.61 -2.85 -4.04
C VAL A 127 12.13 -2.81 -3.87
N MET A 128 12.86 -2.84 -4.99
CA MET A 128 14.31 -2.70 -4.97
C MET A 128 14.66 -1.23 -4.90
N VAL A 129 15.35 -0.84 -3.84
CA VAL A 129 15.69 0.55 -3.61
C VAL A 129 17.09 0.83 -4.16
N ALA A 130 17.20 1.89 -4.93
CA ALA A 130 18.48 2.26 -5.56
C ALA A 130 19.29 3.19 -4.67
#